data_b1537aa3a66185fcd8c18ce85252eaed
#
_entry.id   b1537aa3a66185fcd8c18ce85252eaed
#
_cell.length_a   1.000
_cell.length_b   1.000
_cell.length_c   1.000
_cell.angle_alpha   90.00
_cell.angle_beta   90.00
_cell.angle_gamma   90.00
#
_symmetry.space_group_name_H-M   'P 1'
#
loop_
_entity.id
_entity.type
_entity.pdbx_description
1 polymer ?
#
loop_
_entity_poly.entity_id
_entity_poly.type
_entity_poly.pdbx_seq_one_letter_code
_entity_poly.pdbx_strand_id
1 'polypeptide(L)'
;VEKFNRIYSLQVEVSAGYSVSPYSQSANYNVEITLPNTVEFTITRALLGSSQTGSFKVYNLQETVRTAMRKDYSHASQLRAIKFRCGYAPSEEFQLPLVFNGTVNTCFSYRQGTDWITEINAFDGGWPMANANNVSMTVAPGASAAQTIVMLSRQMPNLSGTPIVGDFPIRNLRGEVLFGNIWTLILEKSNGFAAVDNGQVKALNLNEVFRGPITLISEESGLLGSPKRSETFVELSMLFEPSLSVGQIVELYSTVDRSLNRDWKVFGFEHHGTVSPSICGELLSSVKLSLPPDAFRIVAGQPVL
;
A
#
# COMPACT_ATOMS: atom_id res chain seq x y z
N VAL A 1 16.62 -16.28 -6.73
CA VAL A 1 17.07 -15.18 -5.84
C VAL A 1 17.21 -15.74 -4.44
N GLU A 2 18.39 -15.67 -3.85
CA GLU A 2 18.61 -16.11 -2.47
C GLU A 2 17.90 -15.14 -1.51
N LYS A 3 16.88 -15.63 -0.80
CA LYS A 3 16.04 -14.84 0.10
C LYS A 3 16.65 -14.72 1.53
N PHE A 4 17.97 -14.54 1.64
CA PHE A 4 18.65 -14.51 2.94
C PHE A 4 19.14 -13.11 3.35
N ASN A 5 19.57 -12.30 2.42
CA ASN A 5 20.18 -11.00 2.72
C ASN A 5 19.11 -9.91 2.66
N ARG A 6 18.52 -9.62 3.82
CA ARG A 6 17.41 -8.67 3.95
C ARG A 6 17.95 -7.26 4.08
N ILE A 7 17.44 -6.37 3.29
CA ILE A 7 17.78 -4.94 3.32
C ILE A 7 16.54 -4.07 3.24
N TYR A 8 16.60 -2.87 3.79
CA TYR A 8 15.52 -1.91 3.74
C TYR A 8 16.02 -0.47 3.67
N SER A 9 15.15 0.42 3.21
CA SER A 9 15.27 1.87 3.34
C SER A 9 13.91 2.42 3.77
N LEU A 10 13.88 3.15 4.86
CA LEU A 10 12.72 3.85 5.37
C LEU A 10 13.00 5.35 5.30
N GLN A 11 12.32 6.03 4.40
CA GLN A 11 12.41 7.48 4.22
C GLN A 11 11.20 8.14 4.86
N VAL A 12 11.43 9.07 5.77
CA VAL A 12 10.39 9.84 6.45
C VAL A 12 10.67 11.32 6.27
N GLU A 13 9.68 12.05 5.78
CA GLU A 13 9.73 13.50 5.72
C GLU A 13 9.54 14.09 7.12
N VAL A 14 10.42 14.99 7.51
CA VAL A 14 10.40 15.66 8.81
C VAL A 14 10.49 17.16 8.63
N SER A 15 9.92 17.90 9.59
CA SER A 15 10.02 19.36 9.58
C SER A 15 11.38 19.80 10.13
N ALA A 16 12.05 20.72 9.48
CA ALA A 16 13.29 21.33 9.95
C ALA A 16 13.00 22.28 11.12
N GLY A 17 12.96 21.74 12.33
CA GLY A 17 12.95 22.49 13.59
C GLY A 17 11.65 23.22 13.93
N TYR A 18 11.40 23.38 15.22
CA TYR A 18 10.46 24.35 15.76
C TYR A 18 11.06 25.75 15.56
N SER A 19 10.76 26.38 14.43
CA SER A 19 10.97 27.80 14.34
C SER A 19 9.87 28.48 15.14
N VAL A 20 10.25 29.21 16.16
CA VAL A 20 9.37 30.03 17.02
C VAL A 20 8.70 31.17 16.25
N SER A 21 9.05 31.33 14.96
CA SER A 21 8.45 32.35 14.10
C SER A 21 7.38 31.75 13.19
N PRO A 22 6.13 32.24 13.25
CA PRO A 22 5.05 31.80 12.38
C PRO A 22 5.28 32.14 10.88
N TYR A 23 6.35 32.85 10.57
CA TYR A 23 6.68 33.31 9.21
C TYR A 23 7.86 32.57 8.56
N SER A 24 8.56 31.67 9.27
CA SER A 24 9.57 30.84 8.65
C SER A 24 8.97 29.51 8.21
N GLN A 25 8.80 29.32 6.91
CA GLN A 25 8.59 28.01 6.33
C GLN A 25 9.88 27.22 6.57
N SER A 26 9.89 26.37 7.59
CA SER A 26 10.97 25.41 7.77
C SER A 26 10.93 24.43 6.60
N ALA A 27 12.00 24.37 5.83
CA ALA A 27 12.11 23.41 4.74
C ALA A 27 12.00 21.99 5.31
N ASN A 28 11.11 21.18 4.76
CA ASN A 28 11.05 19.78 5.09
C ASN A 28 12.28 19.07 4.52
N TYR A 29 12.84 18.13 5.25
CA TYR A 29 13.91 17.28 4.79
C TYR A 29 13.56 15.80 5.01
N ASN A 30 14.15 14.91 4.23
CA ASN A 30 13.95 13.49 4.37
C ASN A 30 15.00 12.89 5.30
N VAL A 31 14.54 12.15 6.30
CA VAL A 31 15.39 11.26 7.09
C VAL A 31 15.34 9.89 6.44
N GLU A 32 16.49 9.35 6.12
CA GLU A 32 16.63 7.98 5.63
C GLU A 32 17.19 7.08 6.73
N ILE A 33 16.50 6.00 7.00
CA ILE A 33 16.82 5.01 8.01
C ILE A 33 17.05 3.68 7.30
N THR A 34 18.25 3.14 7.48
CA THR A 34 18.69 1.89 6.88
C THR A 34 19.39 1.03 7.93
N LEU A 35 19.92 -0.11 7.56
CA LEU A 35 20.85 -0.84 8.40
C LEU A 35 22.01 0.08 8.85
N PRO A 36 22.55 -0.02 10.07
CA PRO A 36 22.33 -1.12 11.04
C PRO A 36 21.09 -0.99 11.94
N ASN A 37 20.25 0.03 11.80
CA ASN A 37 19.05 0.12 12.63
C ASN A 37 18.13 -1.07 12.36
N THR A 38 17.55 -1.62 13.41
CA THR A 38 16.52 -2.67 13.29
C THR A 38 15.17 -2.03 13.02
N VAL A 39 14.42 -2.59 12.08
CA VAL A 39 13.01 -2.25 11.83
C VAL A 39 12.13 -3.47 11.94
N GLU A 40 11.03 -3.35 12.67
CA GLU A 40 9.89 -4.24 12.61
C GLU A 40 8.76 -3.53 11.89
N PHE A 41 8.04 -4.22 11.04
CA PHE A 41 6.94 -3.61 10.30
C PHE A 41 5.77 -4.56 10.10
N THR A 42 4.59 -3.97 9.96
CA THR A 42 3.36 -4.63 9.51
C THR A 42 2.65 -3.70 8.54
N ILE A 43 2.40 -4.19 7.33
CA ILE A 43 1.75 -3.45 6.25
C ILE A 43 0.56 -4.26 5.79
N THR A 44 -0.65 -3.71 5.95
CA THR A 44 -1.90 -4.39 5.55
C THR A 44 -2.52 -3.67 4.36
N ARG A 45 -2.90 -4.43 3.34
CA ARG A 45 -3.51 -3.95 2.10
C ARG A 45 -4.73 -4.77 1.71
N ALA A 46 -5.78 -4.10 1.24
CA ALA A 46 -7.00 -4.76 0.75
C ALA A 46 -7.67 -3.93 -0.35
N LEU A 47 -8.38 -4.60 -1.25
CA LEU A 47 -9.12 -3.98 -2.37
C LEU A 47 -10.53 -3.53 -1.93
N LEU A 48 -10.67 -2.95 -0.75
CA LEU A 48 -11.93 -2.41 -0.24
C LEU A 48 -11.67 -1.00 0.26
N GLY A 49 -12.54 -0.08 -0.02
CA GLY A 49 -12.54 1.37 0.21
C GLY A 49 -11.91 1.99 1.46
N SER A 50 -11.15 1.22 2.23
CA SER A 50 -10.40 1.68 3.40
C SER A 50 -8.98 2.12 3.02
N SER A 51 -8.41 3.02 3.82
CA SER A 51 -6.98 3.35 3.70
C SER A 51 -6.11 2.15 4.09
N GLN A 52 -5.05 1.94 3.35
CA GLN A 52 -4.06 0.92 3.66
C GLN A 52 -3.20 1.38 4.84
N THR A 53 -2.78 0.45 5.69
CA THR A 53 -2.05 0.78 6.91
C THR A 53 -0.63 0.27 6.89
N GLY A 54 0.28 1.07 7.46
CA GLY A 54 1.65 0.68 7.74
C GLY A 54 2.04 1.04 9.17
N SER A 55 2.51 0.08 9.93
CA SER A 55 3.07 0.28 11.26
C SER A 55 4.53 -0.12 11.24
N PHE A 56 5.40 0.76 11.74
CA PHE A 56 6.84 0.56 11.76
C PHE A 56 7.37 0.84 13.16
N LYS A 57 8.20 -0.05 13.69
CA LYS A 57 8.96 0.14 14.92
C LYS A 57 10.43 0.14 14.59
N VAL A 58 11.09 1.26 14.85
CA VAL A 58 12.52 1.42 14.59
C VAL A 58 13.26 1.52 15.91
N TYR A 59 14.30 0.74 16.05
CA TYR A 59 15.05 0.62 17.31
C TYR A 59 16.27 1.53 17.31
N ASN A 60 16.51 2.14 18.46
CA ASN A 60 17.73 2.87 18.82
C ASN A 60 18.13 3.99 17.85
N LEU A 61 17.15 4.73 17.34
CA LEU A 61 17.41 5.95 16.58
C LEU A 61 18.05 7.01 17.47
N GLN A 62 18.90 7.84 16.89
CA GLN A 62 19.50 8.99 17.55
C GLN A 62 18.42 9.96 18.07
N GLU A 63 18.66 10.60 19.21
CA GLU A 63 17.71 11.49 19.87
C GLU A 63 17.25 12.64 18.96
N THR A 64 18.18 13.23 18.22
CA THR A 64 17.87 14.30 17.26
C THR A 64 16.88 13.88 16.20
N VAL A 65 17.05 12.66 15.67
CA VAL A 65 16.16 12.07 14.67
C VAL A 65 14.78 11.75 15.29
N ARG A 66 14.74 11.13 16.47
CA ARG A 66 13.50 10.82 17.18
C ARG A 66 12.66 12.08 17.46
N THR A 67 13.33 13.14 17.91
CA THR A 67 12.68 14.42 18.23
C THR A 67 12.13 15.08 16.97
N ALA A 68 12.89 15.08 15.88
CA ALA A 68 12.45 15.64 14.60
C ALA A 68 11.27 14.86 13.98
N MET A 69 11.23 13.55 14.16
CA MET A 69 10.17 12.68 13.62
C MET A 69 8.86 12.75 14.42
N ARG A 70 8.89 13.24 15.66
CA ARG A 70 7.69 13.24 16.52
C ARG A 70 6.50 13.90 15.83
N LYS A 71 5.39 13.19 15.80
CA LYS A 71 4.11 13.67 15.26
C LYS A 71 2.95 13.12 16.07
N ASP A 72 2.12 13.99 16.58
CA ASP A 72 0.89 13.70 17.31
C ASP A 72 -0.32 14.39 16.66
N TYR A 73 -1.49 14.25 17.26
CA TYR A 73 -2.72 14.86 16.74
C TYR A 73 -2.67 16.40 16.67
N SER A 74 -1.85 17.06 17.48
CA SER A 74 -1.69 18.53 17.41
C SER A 74 -1.02 18.99 16.11
N HIS A 75 -0.37 18.06 15.41
CA HIS A 75 0.27 18.29 14.12
C HIS A 75 -0.51 17.68 12.94
N ALA A 76 -1.82 17.50 13.08
CA ALA A 76 -2.66 16.84 12.08
C ALA A 76 -2.60 17.50 10.69
N SER A 77 -2.42 18.83 10.63
CA SER A 77 -2.28 19.57 9.37
C SER A 77 -0.92 19.38 8.66
N GLN A 78 0.08 18.84 9.36
CA GLN A 78 1.40 18.60 8.76
C GLN A 78 1.39 17.31 7.95
N LEU A 79 1.46 17.46 6.65
CA LEU A 79 1.71 16.33 5.76
C LEU A 79 3.17 15.90 5.90
N ARG A 80 3.40 14.64 6.21
CA ARG A 80 4.73 14.03 6.26
C ARG A 80 4.69 12.75 5.47
N ALA A 81 5.39 12.74 4.34
CA ALA A 81 5.48 11.55 3.50
C ALA A 81 6.33 10.48 4.17
N ILE A 82 5.98 9.22 3.93
CA ILE A 82 6.77 8.05 4.31
C ILE A 82 6.85 7.09 3.14
N LYS A 83 8.07 6.60 2.87
CA LYS A 83 8.32 5.57 1.87
C LYS A 83 9.13 4.46 2.49
N PHE A 84 8.65 3.25 2.36
CA PHE A 84 9.35 2.06 2.83
C PHE A 84 9.66 1.14 1.65
N ARG A 85 10.94 0.87 1.49
CA ARG A 85 11.48 -0.07 0.52
C ARG A 85 12.11 -1.22 1.27
N CYS A 86 11.82 -2.44 0.88
CA CYS A 86 12.35 -3.61 1.54
C CYS A 86 12.45 -4.76 0.54
N GLY A 87 13.45 -5.60 0.72
CA GLY A 87 13.65 -6.75 -0.14
C GLY A 87 14.90 -7.54 0.23
N TYR A 88 15.34 -8.32 -0.73
CA TYR A 88 16.53 -9.14 -0.60
C TYR A 88 17.62 -8.59 -1.50
N ALA A 89 18.82 -8.42 -0.95
CA ALA A 89 19.95 -7.94 -1.74
C ALA A 89 20.43 -9.06 -2.67
N PRO A 90 20.60 -8.80 -3.96
CA PRO A 90 21.54 -9.53 -4.79
C PRO A 90 22.98 -9.11 -4.43
N SER A 91 23.96 -9.81 -4.98
CA SER A 91 25.39 -9.52 -4.76
C SER A 91 25.89 -8.19 -5.34
N GLU A 92 25.06 -7.47 -6.10
CA GLU A 92 25.40 -6.21 -6.78
C GLU A 92 24.35 -5.10 -6.52
N GLU A 93 24.63 -3.87 -6.94
CA GLU A 93 23.76 -2.72 -6.77
C GLU A 93 22.32 -2.97 -7.24
N PHE A 94 21.36 -2.86 -6.34
CA PHE A 94 19.95 -3.17 -6.58
C PHE A 94 19.05 -2.07 -6.05
N GLN A 95 18.10 -1.65 -6.87
CA GLN A 95 17.06 -0.73 -6.42
C GLN A 95 15.96 -1.51 -5.69
N LEU A 96 15.82 -1.28 -4.38
CA LEU A 96 14.81 -1.92 -3.56
C LEU A 96 13.39 -1.59 -4.05
N PRO A 97 12.51 -2.59 -4.11
CA PRO A 97 11.11 -2.37 -4.45
C PRO A 97 10.40 -1.52 -3.39
N LEU A 98 9.46 -0.70 -3.84
CA LEU A 98 8.62 0.11 -2.98
C LEU A 98 7.51 -0.77 -2.37
N VAL A 99 7.56 -0.98 -1.06
CA VAL A 99 6.58 -1.79 -0.33
C VAL A 99 5.45 -0.94 0.22
N PHE A 100 5.76 0.29 0.68
CA PHE A 100 4.76 1.20 1.22
C PHE A 100 5.10 2.64 0.86
N ASN A 101 4.07 3.36 0.41
CA ASN A 101 4.13 4.81 0.15
C ASN A 101 2.88 5.46 0.75
N GLY A 102 3.07 6.35 1.70
CA GLY A 102 1.93 6.95 2.39
C GLY A 102 2.28 8.19 3.17
N THR A 103 1.48 8.47 4.18
CA THR A 103 1.63 9.63 5.07
C THR A 103 1.62 9.19 6.52
N VAL A 104 2.53 9.78 7.29
CA VAL A 104 2.63 9.54 8.74
C VAL A 104 1.40 10.12 9.43
N ASN A 105 0.69 9.28 10.15
CA ASN A 105 -0.39 9.69 11.04
C ASN A 105 0.14 10.09 12.41
N THR A 106 0.84 9.17 13.07
CA THR A 106 1.47 9.39 14.37
C THR A 106 2.90 8.86 14.38
N CYS A 107 3.77 9.55 15.10
CA CYS A 107 5.14 9.11 15.33
C CYS A 107 5.58 9.55 16.72
N PHE A 108 5.91 8.59 17.58
CA PHE A 108 6.42 8.87 18.93
C PHE A 108 7.43 7.79 19.36
N SER A 109 8.29 8.19 20.30
CA SER A 109 9.32 7.32 20.82
C SER A 109 9.14 7.10 22.30
N TYR A 110 9.40 5.89 22.74
CA TYR A 110 9.39 5.51 24.14
C TYR A 110 10.54 4.56 24.44
N ARG A 111 10.86 4.42 25.71
CA ARG A 111 11.90 3.51 26.15
C ARG A 111 11.28 2.21 26.69
N GLN A 112 11.81 1.08 26.23
CA GLN A 112 11.44 -0.23 26.72
C GLN A 112 12.70 -1.01 27.08
N GLY A 113 12.93 -1.22 28.39
CA GLY A 113 14.18 -1.79 28.87
C GLY A 113 15.38 -0.90 28.54
N THR A 114 16.32 -1.45 27.81
CA THR A 114 17.53 -0.72 27.35
C THR A 114 17.32 0.03 26.05
N ASP A 115 16.29 -0.33 25.26
CA ASP A 115 16.10 0.15 23.92
C ASP A 115 15.15 1.35 23.83
N TRP A 116 15.43 2.24 22.90
CA TRP A 116 14.51 3.25 22.45
C TRP A 116 13.76 2.75 21.21
N ILE A 117 12.44 2.69 21.30
CA ILE A 117 11.56 2.29 20.20
C ILE A 117 10.87 3.54 19.65
N THR A 118 10.99 3.76 18.35
CA THR A 118 10.23 4.78 17.63
C THR A 118 9.14 4.08 16.83
N GLU A 119 7.91 4.34 17.22
CA GLU A 119 6.72 3.77 16.57
C GLU A 119 6.12 4.79 15.60
N ILE A 120 5.92 4.36 14.35
CA ILE A 120 5.39 5.16 13.26
C ILE A 120 4.16 4.46 12.72
N ASN A 121 3.01 5.12 12.81
CA ASN A 121 1.78 4.64 12.19
C ASN A 121 1.46 5.53 10.99
N ALA A 122 1.23 4.92 9.84
CA ALA A 122 1.05 5.59 8.57
C ALA A 122 -0.13 5.00 7.78
N PHE A 123 -0.70 5.82 6.89
CA PHE A 123 -1.75 5.41 5.98
C PHE A 123 -1.35 5.70 4.53
N ASP A 124 -1.52 4.72 3.66
CA ASP A 124 -1.53 4.93 2.21
C ASP A 124 -2.95 5.33 1.78
N GLY A 125 -3.07 6.43 1.09
CA GLY A 125 -4.37 7.00 0.73
C GLY A 125 -5.12 7.71 1.86
N GLY A 126 -4.71 7.60 3.12
CA GLY A 126 -5.44 8.22 4.23
C GLY A 126 -5.54 9.74 4.11
N TRP A 127 -4.43 10.40 3.83
CA TRP A 127 -4.41 11.85 3.65
C TRP A 127 -5.14 12.31 2.36
N PRO A 128 -4.91 11.73 1.16
CA PRO A 128 -5.69 12.02 -0.02
C PRO A 128 -7.20 11.83 0.16
N MET A 129 -7.61 10.75 0.83
CA MET A 129 -9.02 10.46 1.09
C MET A 129 -9.64 11.47 2.06
N ALA A 130 -8.95 11.79 3.16
CA ALA A 130 -9.42 12.73 4.19
C ALA A 130 -9.47 14.18 3.68
N ASN A 131 -8.52 14.55 2.82
CA ASN A 131 -8.40 15.90 2.26
C ASN A 131 -8.90 16.00 0.82
N ALA A 132 -9.61 14.97 0.33
CA ALA A 132 -10.28 15.03 -0.97
C ALA A 132 -11.32 16.15 -0.96
N ASN A 133 -11.04 17.19 -1.74
CA ASN A 133 -11.92 18.34 -1.83
C ASN A 133 -13.32 17.96 -2.32
N ASN A 134 -14.30 18.76 -1.96
CA ASN A 134 -15.60 18.67 -2.61
C ASN A 134 -15.47 19.17 -4.05
N VAL A 135 -16.00 18.37 -4.96
CA VAL A 135 -16.05 18.70 -6.37
C VAL A 135 -17.47 19.07 -6.75
N SER A 136 -17.60 19.99 -7.70
CA SER A 136 -18.83 20.24 -8.46
C SER A 136 -18.47 20.18 -9.94
N MET A 137 -18.86 19.08 -10.61
CA MET A 137 -18.53 18.87 -12.01
C MET A 137 -19.69 18.23 -12.76
N THR A 138 -19.80 18.58 -14.03
CA THR A 138 -20.78 17.96 -14.94
C THR A 138 -20.10 16.88 -15.77
N VAL A 139 -20.67 15.69 -15.75
CA VAL A 139 -20.25 14.57 -16.59
C VAL A 139 -21.12 14.55 -17.84
N ALA A 140 -20.49 14.44 -19.00
CA ALA A 140 -21.21 14.44 -20.27
C ALA A 140 -22.12 13.21 -20.41
N PRO A 141 -23.23 13.32 -21.18
CA PRO A 141 -24.05 12.18 -21.53
C PRO A 141 -23.21 11.07 -22.18
N GLY A 142 -23.45 9.82 -21.80
CA GLY A 142 -22.74 8.65 -22.34
C GLY A 142 -21.36 8.39 -21.73
N ALA A 143 -20.86 9.24 -20.83
CA ALA A 143 -19.59 8.97 -20.13
C ALA A 143 -19.74 7.74 -19.25
N SER A 144 -18.76 6.84 -19.29
CA SER A 144 -18.72 5.66 -18.43
C SER A 144 -18.33 6.02 -16.99
N ALA A 145 -18.76 5.19 -16.04
CA ALA A 145 -18.32 5.35 -14.65
C ALA A 145 -16.80 5.22 -14.55
N ALA A 146 -16.15 4.38 -15.34
CA ALA A 146 -14.69 4.28 -15.41
C ALA A 146 -14.02 5.61 -15.80
N GLN A 147 -14.52 6.29 -16.83
CA GLN A 147 -14.01 7.62 -17.21
C GLN A 147 -14.21 8.64 -16.10
N THR A 148 -15.34 8.60 -15.42
CA THR A 148 -15.65 9.47 -14.28
C THR A 148 -14.70 9.22 -13.12
N ILE A 149 -14.42 7.95 -12.79
CA ILE A 149 -13.44 7.58 -11.73
C ILE A 149 -12.04 8.11 -12.08
N VAL A 150 -11.60 7.97 -13.33
CA VAL A 150 -10.30 8.50 -13.78
C VAL A 150 -10.25 10.03 -13.65
N MET A 151 -11.31 10.74 -14.01
CA MET A 151 -11.38 12.20 -13.87
C MET A 151 -11.33 12.64 -12.41
N LEU A 152 -12.07 11.97 -11.53
CA LEU A 152 -12.08 12.23 -10.09
C LEU A 152 -10.72 11.92 -9.45
N SER A 153 -10.11 10.78 -9.80
CA SER A 153 -8.81 10.37 -9.26
C SER A 153 -7.71 11.39 -9.57
N ARG A 154 -7.74 12.03 -10.73
CA ARG A 154 -6.76 13.07 -11.10
C ARG A 154 -6.90 14.36 -10.29
N GLN A 155 -8.02 14.57 -9.62
CA GLN A 155 -8.25 15.72 -8.75
C GLN A 155 -7.92 15.42 -7.28
N MET A 156 -7.65 14.16 -6.92
CA MET A 156 -7.23 13.83 -5.56
C MET A 156 -5.79 14.32 -5.31
N PRO A 157 -5.56 14.98 -4.17
CA PRO A 157 -4.23 15.47 -3.83
C PRO A 157 -3.26 14.32 -3.51
N ASN A 158 -1.96 14.54 -3.79
CA ASN A 158 -0.85 13.66 -3.41
C ASN A 158 -0.95 12.20 -3.89
N LEU A 159 -1.62 11.96 -5.00
CA LEU A 159 -1.53 10.69 -5.72
C LEU A 159 -0.41 10.76 -6.75
N SER A 160 0.34 9.68 -6.90
CA SER A 160 1.53 9.62 -7.76
C SER A 160 1.37 8.74 -9.00
N GLY A 161 0.42 7.81 -8.99
CA GLY A 161 0.26 6.83 -10.05
C GLY A 161 -0.90 7.11 -11.00
N THR A 162 -0.79 6.61 -12.24
CA THR A 162 -1.93 6.55 -13.15
C THR A 162 -2.98 5.59 -12.61
N PRO A 163 -4.25 5.98 -12.45
CA PRO A 163 -5.27 5.11 -11.87
C PRO A 163 -5.49 3.85 -12.73
N ILE A 164 -5.65 2.70 -12.09
CA ILE A 164 -6.04 1.44 -12.72
C ILE A 164 -7.54 1.29 -12.49
N VAL A 165 -8.33 1.43 -13.57
CA VAL A 165 -9.79 1.42 -13.49
C VAL A 165 -10.34 0.37 -14.44
N GLY A 166 -11.17 -0.52 -13.90
CA GLY A 166 -11.90 -1.52 -14.65
C GLY A 166 -13.04 -0.96 -15.48
N ASP A 167 -13.82 -1.84 -16.06
CA ASP A 167 -14.95 -1.48 -16.89
C ASP A 167 -16.22 -1.43 -16.04
N PHE A 168 -16.55 -0.24 -15.59
CA PHE A 168 -17.79 0.00 -14.87
C PHE A 168 -18.88 0.42 -15.87
N PRO A 169 -20.07 -0.18 -15.81
CA PRO A 169 -21.13 0.07 -16.80
C PRO A 169 -21.56 1.54 -16.79
N ILE A 170 -21.96 2.03 -17.96
CA ILE A 170 -22.53 3.37 -18.12
C ILE A 170 -23.82 3.46 -17.31
N ARG A 171 -23.87 4.38 -16.35
CA ARG A 171 -25.04 4.55 -15.47
C ARG A 171 -25.97 5.68 -15.92
N ASN A 172 -25.45 6.67 -16.66
CA ASN A 172 -26.23 7.85 -17.05
C ASN A 172 -26.20 8.15 -18.54
N LEU A 173 -27.34 7.99 -19.20
CA LEU A 173 -27.52 8.39 -20.60
C LEU A 173 -27.70 9.91 -20.78
N ARG A 174 -28.04 10.66 -19.73
CA ARG A 174 -28.41 12.07 -19.80
C ARG A 174 -27.36 13.04 -19.27
N GLY A 175 -26.22 12.62 -18.92
CA GLY A 175 -25.26 13.44 -18.16
C GLY A 175 -25.65 13.57 -16.69
N GLU A 176 -24.70 13.89 -15.87
CA GLU A 176 -24.81 13.91 -14.41
C GLU A 176 -24.04 15.08 -13.85
N VAL A 177 -24.61 15.74 -12.84
CA VAL A 177 -23.88 16.70 -12.01
C VAL A 177 -23.41 15.96 -10.76
N LEU A 178 -22.10 15.86 -10.60
CA LEU A 178 -21.47 15.29 -9.43
C LEU A 178 -21.15 16.40 -8.44
N PHE A 179 -21.60 16.22 -7.20
CA PHE A 179 -21.33 17.13 -6.11
C PHE A 179 -20.98 16.35 -4.85
N GLY A 180 -19.89 16.72 -4.18
CA GLY A 180 -19.49 16.12 -2.92
C GLY A 180 -18.01 15.75 -2.86
N ASN A 181 -17.66 14.98 -1.85
CA ASN A 181 -16.30 14.52 -1.63
C ASN A 181 -15.84 13.57 -2.73
N ILE A 182 -14.69 13.83 -3.32
CA ILE A 182 -14.16 13.07 -4.47
C ILE A 182 -14.04 11.58 -4.15
N TRP A 183 -13.52 11.21 -2.97
CA TRP A 183 -13.36 9.80 -2.61
C TRP A 183 -14.70 9.08 -2.45
N THR A 184 -15.67 9.73 -1.84
CA THR A 184 -17.04 9.20 -1.72
C THR A 184 -17.66 8.95 -3.10
N LEU A 185 -17.48 9.88 -4.04
CA LEU A 185 -17.96 9.73 -5.41
C LEU A 185 -17.25 8.58 -6.14
N ILE A 186 -15.94 8.39 -5.94
CA ILE A 186 -15.20 7.25 -6.50
C ILE A 186 -15.77 5.93 -5.97
N LEU A 187 -16.00 5.83 -4.66
CA LEU A 187 -16.60 4.64 -4.05
C LEU A 187 -18.00 4.35 -4.58
N GLU A 188 -18.82 5.38 -4.74
CA GLU A 188 -20.16 5.25 -5.32
C GLU A 188 -20.10 4.71 -6.76
N LYS A 189 -19.25 5.29 -7.62
CA LYS A 189 -19.10 4.88 -9.02
C LYS A 189 -18.45 3.52 -9.19
N SER A 190 -17.62 3.08 -8.24
CA SER A 190 -16.96 1.77 -8.23
C SER A 190 -17.71 0.70 -7.43
N ASN A 191 -18.91 0.98 -6.90
CA ASN A 191 -19.66 0.09 -6.00
C ASN A 191 -18.86 -0.33 -4.74
N GLY A 192 -18.00 0.52 -4.23
CA GLY A 192 -17.12 0.25 -3.10
C GLY A 192 -15.83 -0.50 -3.44
N PHE A 193 -15.65 -0.93 -4.69
CA PHE A 193 -14.45 -1.65 -5.14
C PHE A 193 -13.34 -0.71 -5.60
N ALA A 194 -12.91 0.17 -4.73
CA ALA A 194 -11.76 1.04 -4.96
C ALA A 194 -10.85 1.07 -3.73
N ALA A 195 -9.55 1.20 -3.98
CA ALA A 195 -8.52 1.38 -2.97
C ALA A 195 -7.42 2.32 -3.48
N VAL A 196 -6.65 2.89 -2.58
CA VAL A 196 -5.38 3.53 -2.91
C VAL A 196 -4.26 2.57 -2.52
N ASP A 197 -3.36 2.30 -3.45
CA ASP A 197 -2.24 1.38 -3.27
C ASP A 197 -0.96 2.02 -3.81
N ASN A 198 0.00 2.29 -2.93
CA ASN A 198 1.23 3.04 -3.20
C ASN A 198 0.99 4.41 -3.87
N GLY A 199 -0.06 5.13 -3.43
CA GLY A 199 -0.44 6.41 -4.02
C GLY A 199 -1.14 6.32 -5.38
N GLN A 200 -1.61 5.16 -5.78
CA GLN A 200 -2.34 4.90 -7.02
C GLN A 200 -3.77 4.45 -6.72
N VAL A 201 -4.76 5.07 -7.34
CA VAL A 201 -6.15 4.60 -7.25
C VAL A 201 -6.32 3.34 -8.10
N LYS A 202 -6.89 2.31 -7.49
CA LYS A 202 -7.29 1.06 -8.14
C LYS A 202 -8.77 0.84 -7.91
N ALA A 203 -9.54 0.76 -8.99
CA ALA A 203 -10.96 0.46 -8.98
C ALA A 203 -11.23 -0.72 -9.91
N LEU A 204 -11.50 -1.90 -9.34
CA LEU A 204 -11.59 -3.16 -10.08
C LEU A 204 -12.78 -3.98 -9.59
N ASN A 205 -13.69 -4.35 -10.48
CA ASN A 205 -14.78 -5.27 -10.16
C ASN A 205 -14.26 -6.64 -9.70
N LEU A 206 -15.12 -7.47 -9.14
CA LEU A 206 -14.75 -8.79 -8.59
C LEU A 206 -14.02 -9.67 -9.61
N ASN A 207 -14.48 -9.66 -10.88
CA ASN A 207 -13.91 -10.45 -11.98
C ASN A 207 -12.78 -9.72 -12.74
N GLU A 208 -12.41 -8.51 -12.36
CA GLU A 208 -11.36 -7.75 -13.03
C GLU A 208 -10.04 -7.84 -12.28
N VAL A 209 -8.99 -8.03 -13.03
CA VAL A 209 -7.61 -8.16 -12.56
C VAL A 209 -6.67 -7.40 -13.49
N PHE A 210 -5.47 -7.08 -13.01
CA PHE A 210 -4.38 -6.64 -13.87
C PHE A 210 -3.18 -7.57 -13.72
N ARG A 211 -2.24 -7.50 -14.66
CA ARG A 211 -1.00 -8.27 -14.58
C ARG A 211 0.00 -7.54 -13.70
N GLY A 212 0.40 -8.18 -12.61
CA GLY A 212 1.50 -7.72 -11.74
C GLY A 212 2.82 -8.42 -12.07
N PRO A 213 3.89 -8.09 -11.36
CA PRO A 213 5.22 -8.67 -11.58
C PRO A 213 5.31 -10.15 -11.15
N ILE A 214 4.49 -10.57 -10.18
CA ILE A 214 4.43 -11.97 -9.74
C ILE A 214 3.31 -12.65 -10.50
N THR A 215 3.63 -13.80 -11.08
CA THR A 215 2.64 -14.59 -11.81
C THR A 215 2.39 -15.95 -11.17
N LEU A 216 3.36 -16.51 -10.45
CA LEU A 216 3.28 -17.84 -9.87
C LEU A 216 3.60 -17.83 -8.37
N ILE A 217 2.71 -18.42 -7.57
CA ILE A 217 2.92 -18.72 -6.15
C ILE A 217 3.01 -20.25 -6.00
N SER A 218 4.16 -20.74 -5.60
CA SER A 218 4.44 -22.17 -5.41
C SER A 218 5.39 -22.39 -4.24
N GLU A 219 5.56 -23.63 -3.85
CA GLU A 219 6.55 -24.01 -2.83
C GLU A 219 7.98 -23.57 -3.24
N GLU A 220 8.31 -23.61 -4.52
CA GLU A 220 9.60 -23.16 -5.03
C GLU A 220 9.76 -21.62 -4.97
N SER A 221 8.68 -20.87 -5.13
CA SER A 221 8.69 -19.41 -5.01
C SER A 221 8.59 -18.93 -3.55
N GLY A 222 8.35 -19.85 -2.61
CA GLY A 222 8.34 -19.57 -1.19
C GLY A 222 6.98 -19.70 -0.51
N LEU A 223 6.02 -20.42 -1.09
CA LEU A 223 4.77 -20.78 -0.41
C LEU A 223 5.11 -21.62 0.84
N LEU A 224 4.51 -21.27 1.97
CA LEU A 224 4.73 -21.92 3.25
C LEU A 224 3.49 -22.72 3.67
N GLY A 225 3.68 -23.99 3.91
CA GLY A 225 2.59 -24.88 4.34
C GLY A 225 1.52 -25.08 3.26
N SER A 226 0.31 -25.42 3.69
CA SER A 226 -0.82 -25.65 2.80
C SER A 226 -1.75 -24.42 2.77
N PRO A 227 -2.17 -23.96 1.57
CA PRO A 227 -3.18 -22.93 1.45
C PRO A 227 -4.49 -23.37 2.13
N LYS A 228 -5.14 -22.45 2.82
CA LYS A 228 -6.39 -22.69 3.53
C LYS A 228 -7.55 -22.08 2.75
N ARG A 229 -8.45 -22.94 2.27
CA ARG A 229 -9.66 -22.49 1.60
C ARG A 229 -10.75 -22.13 2.60
N SER A 230 -11.37 -20.98 2.43
CA SER A 230 -12.68 -20.60 2.97
C SER A 230 -13.67 -20.46 1.80
N GLU A 231 -14.93 -20.14 2.04
CA GLU A 231 -15.98 -20.17 1.01
C GLU A 231 -15.59 -19.55 -0.34
N THR A 232 -15.18 -18.28 -0.33
CA THR A 232 -14.85 -17.50 -1.54
C THR A 232 -13.37 -17.10 -1.61
N PHE A 233 -12.61 -17.40 -0.58
CA PHE A 233 -11.22 -16.99 -0.44
C PHE A 233 -10.30 -18.18 -0.21
N VAL A 234 -9.03 -17.97 -0.58
CA VAL A 234 -7.92 -18.82 -0.15
C VAL A 234 -6.94 -17.95 0.61
N GLU A 235 -6.58 -18.38 1.80
CA GLU A 235 -5.56 -17.74 2.63
C GLU A 235 -4.30 -18.60 2.60
N LEU A 236 -3.18 -17.95 2.40
CA LEU A 236 -1.87 -18.60 2.36
C LEU A 236 -0.80 -17.70 2.98
N SER A 237 0.27 -18.33 3.43
CA SER A 237 1.47 -17.64 3.89
C SER A 237 2.63 -17.98 2.96
N MET A 238 3.48 -17.00 2.69
CA MET A 238 4.66 -17.17 1.86
C MET A 238 5.82 -16.34 2.39
N LEU A 239 7.02 -16.65 1.95
CA LEU A 239 8.18 -15.80 2.17
C LEU A 239 7.86 -14.40 1.61
N PHE A 240 8.38 -13.38 2.28
CA PHE A 240 8.13 -12.00 1.91
C PHE A 240 8.33 -11.75 0.43
N GLU A 241 7.31 -11.19 -0.18
CA GLU A 241 7.31 -10.85 -1.60
C GLU A 241 6.88 -9.40 -1.78
N PRO A 242 7.86 -8.49 -1.93
CA PRO A 242 7.61 -7.06 -1.92
C PRO A 242 6.83 -6.53 -3.13
N SER A 243 6.76 -7.30 -4.21
CA SER A 243 6.11 -6.90 -5.46
C SER A 243 4.64 -7.30 -5.56
N LEU A 244 4.06 -7.84 -4.47
CA LEU A 244 2.61 -8.10 -4.39
C LEU A 244 1.81 -6.80 -4.45
N SER A 245 0.70 -6.85 -5.18
CA SER A 245 -0.19 -5.71 -5.37
C SER A 245 -1.65 -6.14 -5.37
N VAL A 246 -2.52 -5.38 -4.72
CA VAL A 246 -3.96 -5.71 -4.68
C VAL A 246 -4.60 -5.62 -6.05
N GLY A 247 -5.44 -6.60 -6.40
CA GLY A 247 -6.12 -6.68 -7.70
C GLY A 247 -5.31 -7.35 -8.81
N GLN A 248 -4.05 -7.77 -8.58
CA GLN A 248 -3.30 -8.52 -9.58
C GLN A 248 -3.77 -9.97 -9.69
N ILE A 249 -3.58 -10.55 -10.88
CA ILE A 249 -3.78 -11.97 -11.12
C ILE A 249 -2.49 -12.73 -10.76
N VAL A 250 -2.64 -13.85 -10.08
CA VAL A 250 -1.56 -14.79 -9.73
C VAL A 250 -2.03 -16.23 -9.98
N GLU A 251 -1.15 -17.07 -10.44
CA GLU A 251 -1.36 -18.50 -10.51
C GLU A 251 -0.88 -19.14 -9.20
N LEU A 252 -1.74 -19.92 -8.55
CA LEU A 252 -1.38 -20.72 -7.39
C LEU A 252 -1.08 -22.16 -7.85
N TYR A 253 0.07 -22.66 -7.49
CA TYR A 253 0.47 -24.03 -7.71
C TYR A 253 0.95 -24.65 -6.38
N SER A 254 0.13 -25.53 -5.81
CA SER A 254 0.45 -26.26 -4.59
C SER A 254 0.55 -27.76 -4.90
N THR A 255 1.60 -28.38 -4.39
CA THR A 255 1.79 -29.84 -4.45
C THR A 255 0.92 -30.56 -3.43
N VAL A 256 0.54 -29.86 -2.34
CA VAL A 256 -0.25 -30.41 -1.23
C VAL A 256 -1.74 -30.43 -1.57
N ASP A 257 -2.28 -29.32 -2.08
CA ASP A 257 -3.69 -29.24 -2.49
C ASP A 257 -3.82 -28.78 -3.94
N ARG A 258 -3.83 -29.78 -4.83
CA ARG A 258 -3.94 -29.55 -6.28
C ARG A 258 -5.29 -28.99 -6.72
N SER A 259 -6.33 -29.06 -5.88
CA SER A 259 -7.65 -28.52 -6.21
C SER A 259 -7.64 -26.98 -6.28
N LEU A 260 -6.63 -26.35 -5.68
CA LEU A 260 -6.45 -24.91 -5.65
C LEU A 260 -5.56 -24.39 -6.79
N ASN A 261 -4.99 -25.28 -7.62
CA ASN A 261 -4.09 -24.93 -8.71
C ASN A 261 -4.85 -24.28 -9.85
N ARG A 262 -4.89 -22.96 -9.85
CA ARG A 262 -5.54 -22.10 -10.86
C ARG A 262 -5.15 -20.65 -10.68
N ASP A 263 -5.68 -19.80 -11.54
CA ASP A 263 -5.59 -18.37 -11.44
C ASP A 263 -6.45 -17.84 -10.30
N TRP A 264 -5.89 -16.88 -9.55
CA TRP A 264 -6.53 -16.19 -8.43
C TRP A 264 -6.31 -14.69 -8.52
N LYS A 265 -7.21 -13.92 -7.94
CA LYS A 265 -7.06 -12.48 -7.73
C LYS A 265 -6.52 -12.21 -6.34
N VAL A 266 -5.48 -11.39 -6.22
CA VAL A 266 -5.02 -10.89 -4.93
C VAL A 266 -6.04 -9.89 -4.40
N PHE A 267 -6.80 -10.31 -3.40
CA PHE A 267 -7.81 -9.48 -2.75
C PHE A 267 -7.21 -8.58 -1.68
N GLY A 268 -6.25 -9.11 -0.94
CA GLY A 268 -5.51 -8.38 0.08
C GLY A 268 -4.32 -9.18 0.55
N PHE A 269 -3.43 -8.51 1.27
CA PHE A 269 -2.29 -9.15 1.89
C PHE A 269 -1.78 -8.35 3.09
N GLU A 270 -1.04 -9.02 3.94
CA GLU A 270 -0.30 -8.44 5.03
C GLU A 270 1.17 -8.84 4.93
N HIS A 271 2.05 -7.84 4.88
CA HIS A 271 3.47 -8.04 5.05
C HIS A 271 3.84 -7.76 6.49
N HIS A 272 4.56 -8.67 7.11
CA HIS A 272 5.09 -8.43 8.44
C HIS A 272 6.49 -9.02 8.57
N GLY A 273 7.29 -8.39 9.41
CA GLY A 273 8.60 -8.94 9.67
C GLY A 273 9.57 -7.99 10.31
N THR A 274 10.75 -8.54 10.54
CA THR A 274 11.89 -7.85 11.13
C THR A 274 13.07 -7.86 10.18
N VAL A 275 13.67 -6.69 9.96
CA VAL A 275 14.94 -6.55 9.27
C VAL A 275 15.97 -5.96 10.23
N SER A 276 17.01 -6.72 10.50
CA SER A 276 18.06 -6.39 11.46
C SER A 276 19.39 -6.97 11.02
N PRO A 277 20.52 -6.35 11.36
CA PRO A 277 21.84 -6.91 11.08
C PRO A 277 22.21 -8.10 11.97
N SER A 278 21.56 -8.23 13.13
CA SER A 278 21.96 -9.18 14.18
C SER A 278 20.86 -10.11 14.66
N ILE A 279 19.60 -9.77 14.44
CA ILE A 279 18.46 -10.54 14.93
C ILE A 279 17.78 -11.21 13.73
N CYS A 280 17.70 -12.56 13.78
CA CYS A 280 16.88 -13.30 12.83
C CYS A 280 15.43 -13.21 13.27
N GLY A 281 14.59 -12.55 12.48
CA GLY A 281 13.15 -12.45 12.67
C GLY A 281 12.39 -13.09 11.52
N GLU A 282 11.09 -13.23 11.67
CA GLU A 282 10.20 -13.58 10.56
C GLU A 282 10.20 -12.46 9.51
N LEU A 283 9.99 -12.82 8.26
CA LEU A 283 9.75 -11.88 7.16
C LEU A 283 8.84 -12.58 6.15
N LEU A 284 7.54 -12.31 6.26
CA LEU A 284 6.49 -13.09 5.65
C LEU A 284 5.45 -12.19 4.95
N SER A 285 4.74 -12.81 4.03
CA SER A 285 3.56 -12.25 3.38
C SER A 285 2.39 -13.21 3.59
N SER A 286 1.35 -12.76 4.28
CA SER A 286 0.07 -13.46 4.39
C SER A 286 -0.85 -12.92 3.32
N VAL A 287 -1.31 -13.77 2.41
CA VAL A 287 -2.05 -13.36 1.21
C VAL A 287 -3.46 -13.94 1.23
N LYS A 288 -4.43 -13.11 0.90
CA LYS A 288 -5.81 -13.47 0.71
C LYS A 288 -6.18 -13.38 -0.76
N LEU A 289 -6.50 -14.53 -1.35
CA LEU A 289 -6.86 -14.67 -2.75
C LEU A 289 -8.36 -14.85 -2.91
N SER A 290 -8.95 -14.30 -3.96
CA SER A 290 -10.37 -14.47 -4.26
C SER A 290 -10.58 -15.09 -5.64
N LEU A 291 -11.67 -15.88 -5.77
CA LEU A 291 -12.16 -16.36 -7.06
C LEU A 291 -13.18 -15.37 -7.63
N PRO A 292 -13.20 -15.18 -8.95
CA PRO A 292 -14.30 -14.48 -9.59
C PRO A 292 -15.53 -15.40 -9.65
N PRO A 293 -16.73 -14.82 -9.74
CA PRO A 293 -17.94 -15.59 -10.05
C PRO A 293 -17.87 -16.23 -11.45
N ASP A 294 -17.16 -15.58 -12.38
CA ASP A 294 -16.94 -15.99 -13.78
C ASP A 294 -15.44 -15.98 -14.13
N ALA A 295 -15.11 -15.92 -15.40
CA ALA A 295 -13.73 -15.79 -15.86
C ALA A 295 -13.13 -14.42 -15.52
N PHE A 296 -11.82 -14.39 -15.28
CA PHE A 296 -11.10 -13.12 -15.09
C PHE A 296 -11.00 -12.30 -16.37
N ARG A 297 -11.21 -10.99 -16.24
CA ARG A 297 -10.96 -10.00 -17.27
C ARG A 297 -9.73 -9.17 -16.91
N ILE A 298 -8.74 -9.18 -17.79
CA ILE A 298 -7.49 -8.42 -17.57
C ILE A 298 -7.71 -6.97 -17.98
N VAL A 299 -7.46 -6.07 -17.03
CA VAL A 299 -7.50 -4.61 -17.23
C VAL A 299 -6.08 -4.13 -17.53
N ALA A 300 -5.95 -3.16 -18.44
CA ALA A 300 -4.70 -2.50 -18.74
C ALA A 300 -4.26 -1.62 -17.56
N GLY A 301 -3.01 -1.72 -17.15
CA GLY A 301 -2.42 -0.95 -16.07
C GLY A 301 -1.25 -1.68 -15.44
N GLN A 302 -0.37 -0.91 -14.81
CA GLN A 302 0.74 -1.46 -14.05
C GLN A 302 0.76 -0.84 -12.65
N PRO A 303 1.11 -1.59 -11.60
CA PRO A 303 1.27 -1.05 -10.27
C PRO A 303 2.47 -0.11 -10.19
N VAL A 304 2.45 0.81 -9.24
CA VAL A 304 3.63 1.57 -8.83
C VAL A 304 4.53 0.65 -8.01
N LEU A 305 5.74 0.43 -8.47
CA LEU A 305 6.76 -0.43 -7.83
C LEU A 305 7.81 0.40 -7.09
#